data_befab4fd641fddf61ce6f7a1ad3fdf64
#
_entry.id   befab4fd641fddf61ce6f7a1ad3fdf64
#
_cell.length_a   1.000
_cell.length_b   1.000
_cell.length_c   1.000
_cell.angle_alpha   90.00
_cell.angle_beta   90.00
_cell.angle_gamma   90.00
#
_symmetry.space_group_name_H-M   'P 1'
#
loop_
_entity.id
_entity.type
_entity.pdbx_description
1 polymer ?
#
loop_
_entity_poly.entity_id
_entity_poly.type
_entity_poly.pdbx_seq_one_letter_code
_entity_poly.pdbx_strand_id
1 'polypeptide(L)'
;MFISFIPMSLGYIFLFAPRQGWDMSQTDLFLWMTVFTVLTRLGMTLFDIPHRAFGGEVTKDYQERTILMSWREAFGWIAGLSNAFLGYGIFFASTPEYPQGQLNPDVWFPFALTGAIVMIISVLYSSYLSLIHI
;
A
#
# COMPACT_ATOMS: atom_id res chain seq x y z
N MET A 1 14.39 -6.98 -0.45
CA MET A 1 13.68 -5.70 -0.52
C MET A 1 13.21 -5.40 -1.94
N PHE A 2 14.08 -5.37 -2.98
CA PHE A 2 13.66 -5.01 -4.35
C PHE A 2 12.57 -5.89 -4.97
N ILE A 3 12.53 -7.18 -4.69
CA ILE A 3 11.53 -8.10 -5.30
C ILE A 3 10.14 -7.96 -4.63
N SER A 4 10.08 -7.43 -3.42
CA SER A 4 8.85 -7.35 -2.63
C SER A 4 7.78 -6.42 -3.23
N PHE A 5 8.19 -5.42 -4.05
CA PHE A 5 7.21 -4.54 -4.69
C PHE A 5 6.30 -5.27 -5.67
N ILE A 6 6.77 -6.37 -6.29
CA ILE A 6 5.99 -7.12 -7.27
C ILE A 6 4.74 -7.75 -6.63
N PRO A 7 4.85 -8.66 -5.64
CA PRO A 7 3.66 -9.25 -5.02
C PRO A 7 2.80 -8.22 -4.28
N MET A 8 3.43 -7.19 -3.70
CA MET A 8 2.72 -6.15 -2.97
C MET A 8 1.85 -5.29 -3.90
N SER A 9 2.42 -4.79 -5.00
CA SER A 9 1.70 -3.92 -5.96
C SER A 9 0.68 -4.69 -6.77
N LEU A 10 1.02 -5.88 -7.25
CA LEU A 10 0.08 -6.73 -7.98
C LEU A 10 -1.09 -7.15 -7.08
N GLY A 11 -0.80 -7.61 -5.86
CA GLY A 11 -1.83 -7.95 -4.89
C GLY A 11 -2.77 -6.78 -4.63
N TYR A 12 -2.22 -5.59 -4.44
CA TYR A 12 -3.01 -4.39 -4.18
C TYR A 12 -3.88 -3.98 -5.38
N ILE A 13 -3.33 -3.98 -6.60
CA ILE A 13 -4.09 -3.65 -7.82
C ILE A 13 -5.23 -4.66 -8.04
N PHE A 14 -4.92 -5.96 -7.95
CA PHE A 14 -5.92 -6.99 -8.19
C PHE A 14 -6.97 -7.08 -7.09
N LEU A 15 -6.66 -6.66 -5.86
CA LEU A 15 -7.63 -6.58 -4.78
C LEU A 15 -8.82 -5.67 -5.14
N PHE A 16 -8.55 -4.58 -5.87
CA PHE A 16 -9.56 -3.61 -6.32
C PHE A 16 -9.93 -3.75 -7.81
N ALA A 17 -9.47 -4.81 -8.48
CA ALA A 17 -9.76 -5.04 -9.88
C ALA A 17 -11.19 -5.51 -10.23
N PRO A 18 -11.92 -6.24 -9.35
CA PRO A 18 -13.27 -6.66 -9.69
C PRO A 18 -14.16 -5.48 -10.04
N ARG A 19 -14.74 -5.52 -11.27
CA ARG A 19 -15.60 -4.47 -11.81
C ARG A 19 -17.03 -4.97 -11.93
N GLN A 20 -18.00 -4.06 -12.01
CA GLN A 20 -19.34 -4.37 -12.43
C GLN A 20 -19.29 -5.02 -13.84
N GLY A 21 -19.96 -6.17 -14.00
CA GLY A 21 -19.95 -6.93 -15.25
C GLY A 21 -19.06 -8.18 -15.22
N TRP A 22 -18.29 -8.39 -14.16
CA TRP A 22 -17.71 -9.69 -13.86
C TRP A 22 -18.77 -10.50 -13.11
N ASP A 23 -19.41 -11.46 -13.75
CA ASP A 23 -20.44 -12.34 -13.15
C ASP A 23 -19.82 -13.27 -12.09
N MET A 24 -19.26 -12.68 -11.04
CA MET A 24 -18.65 -13.39 -9.93
C MET A 24 -19.70 -13.70 -8.86
N SER A 25 -19.76 -14.95 -8.43
CA SER A 25 -20.55 -15.32 -7.27
C SER A 25 -19.97 -14.69 -5.98
N GLN A 26 -20.76 -14.63 -4.91
CA GLN A 26 -20.29 -14.16 -3.60
C GLN A 26 -19.08 -14.97 -3.10
N THR A 27 -19.04 -16.25 -3.38
CA THR A 27 -17.94 -17.15 -3.02
C THR A 27 -16.69 -16.83 -3.83
N ASP A 28 -16.82 -16.57 -5.13
CA ASP A 28 -15.69 -16.22 -5.99
C ASP A 28 -15.08 -14.88 -5.57
N LEU A 29 -15.93 -13.90 -5.25
CA LEU A 29 -15.48 -12.60 -4.77
C LEU A 29 -14.76 -12.72 -3.42
N PHE A 30 -15.27 -13.52 -2.51
CA PHE A 30 -14.62 -13.79 -1.23
C PHE A 30 -13.25 -14.45 -1.39
N LEU A 31 -13.15 -15.47 -2.25
CA LEU A 31 -11.89 -16.14 -2.55
C LEU A 31 -10.90 -15.17 -3.21
N TRP A 32 -11.36 -14.38 -4.17
CA TRP A 32 -10.58 -13.36 -4.84
C TRP A 32 -9.96 -12.37 -3.84
N MET A 33 -10.80 -11.75 -3.02
CA MET A 33 -10.36 -10.79 -2.01
C MET A 33 -9.41 -11.42 -0.99
N THR A 34 -9.66 -12.66 -0.58
CA THR A 34 -8.80 -13.39 0.35
C THR A 34 -7.41 -13.63 -0.24
N VAL A 35 -7.34 -14.17 -1.45
CA VAL A 35 -6.06 -14.47 -2.12
C VAL A 35 -5.23 -13.20 -2.31
N PHE A 36 -5.82 -12.13 -2.83
CA PHE A 36 -5.06 -10.91 -3.10
C PHE A 36 -4.74 -10.11 -1.82
N THR A 37 -5.55 -10.21 -0.76
CA THR A 37 -5.19 -9.68 0.55
C THR A 37 -3.98 -10.41 1.13
N VAL A 38 -3.97 -11.74 1.10
CA VAL A 38 -2.83 -12.55 1.57
C VAL A 38 -1.59 -12.24 0.75
N LEU A 39 -1.70 -12.14 -0.58
CA LEU A 39 -0.58 -11.81 -1.46
C LEU A 39 0.01 -10.43 -1.14
N THR A 40 -0.84 -9.42 -0.95
CA THR A 40 -0.43 -8.08 -0.56
C THR A 40 0.29 -8.09 0.78
N ARG A 41 -0.26 -8.79 1.78
CA ARG A 41 0.33 -8.91 3.12
C ARG A 41 1.69 -9.63 3.10
N LEU A 42 1.83 -10.69 2.31
CA LEU A 42 3.12 -11.36 2.11
C LEU A 42 4.14 -10.41 1.50
N GLY A 43 3.77 -9.67 0.46
CA GLY A 43 4.63 -8.66 -0.15
C GLY A 43 5.08 -7.58 0.85
N MET A 44 4.16 -7.08 1.68
CA MET A 44 4.46 -6.12 2.75
C MET A 44 5.44 -6.71 3.77
N THR A 45 5.24 -7.95 4.19
CA THR A 45 6.12 -8.63 5.15
C THR A 45 7.52 -8.82 4.59
N LEU A 46 7.64 -9.22 3.32
CA LEU A 46 8.93 -9.36 2.62
C LEU A 46 9.71 -8.04 2.51
N PHE A 47 9.02 -6.91 2.53
CA PHE A 47 9.65 -5.60 2.60
C PHE A 47 9.96 -5.17 4.03
N ASP A 48 8.99 -5.27 4.93
CA ASP A 48 9.03 -4.69 6.28
C ASP A 48 10.08 -5.37 7.17
N ILE A 49 10.22 -6.69 7.10
CA ILE A 49 11.19 -7.43 7.94
C ILE A 49 12.63 -6.96 7.67
N PRO A 50 13.15 -7.02 6.42
CA PRO A 50 14.53 -6.57 6.17
C PRO A 50 14.69 -5.06 6.37
N HIS A 51 13.64 -4.28 6.11
CA HIS A 51 13.69 -2.83 6.33
C HIS A 51 13.80 -2.47 7.82
N ARG A 52 13.12 -3.20 8.69
CA ARG A 52 13.25 -3.03 10.16
C ARG A 52 14.60 -3.50 10.67
N ALA A 53 15.10 -4.63 10.17
CA ALA A 53 16.42 -5.14 10.53
C ALA A 53 17.51 -4.13 10.19
N PHE A 54 17.46 -3.55 8.98
CA PHE A 54 18.39 -2.52 8.55
C PHE A 54 18.36 -1.29 9.47
N GLY A 55 17.18 -0.81 9.88
CA GLY A 55 17.07 0.29 10.84
C GLY A 55 17.73 0.01 12.20
N GLY A 56 17.84 -1.28 12.57
CA GLY A 56 18.57 -1.71 13.78
C GLY A 56 20.10 -1.73 13.62
N GLU A 57 20.60 -1.80 12.38
CA GLU A 57 22.03 -1.83 12.07
C GLU A 57 22.63 -0.43 11.85
N VAL A 58 21.79 0.54 11.46
CA VAL A 58 22.22 1.93 11.15
C VAL A 58 22.83 2.63 12.36
N THR A 59 22.35 2.36 13.57
CA THR A 59 22.89 2.94 14.79
C THR A 59 22.91 1.94 15.94
N LYS A 60 23.98 2.01 16.75
CA LYS A 60 24.11 1.23 18.00
C LYS A 60 23.57 2.00 19.21
N ASP A 61 23.35 3.30 19.06
CA ASP A 61 22.81 4.14 20.13
C ASP A 61 21.30 3.91 20.30
N TYR A 62 20.89 3.65 21.54
CA TYR A 62 19.50 3.39 21.87
C TYR A 62 18.59 4.60 21.61
N GLN A 63 19.07 5.81 21.93
CA GLN A 63 18.28 7.03 21.74
C GLN A 63 18.08 7.34 20.26
N GLU A 64 19.14 7.24 19.46
CA GLU A 64 19.05 7.44 18.01
C GLU A 64 18.11 6.43 17.36
N ARG A 65 18.16 5.16 17.77
CA ARG A 65 17.25 4.12 17.31
C ARG A 65 15.78 4.46 17.63
N THR A 66 15.52 4.95 18.84
CA THR A 66 14.17 5.35 19.26
C THR A 66 13.66 6.52 18.43
N ILE A 67 14.50 7.51 18.17
CA ILE A 67 14.17 8.68 17.32
C ILE A 67 13.84 8.20 15.89
N LEU A 68 14.67 7.33 15.31
CA LEU A 68 14.49 6.79 13.97
C LEU A 68 13.15 6.04 13.84
N MET A 69 12.81 5.21 14.82
CA MET A 69 11.54 4.50 14.84
C MET A 69 10.35 5.45 15.02
N SER A 70 10.49 6.49 15.83
CA SER A 70 9.44 7.51 16.00
C SER A 70 9.17 8.29 14.72
N TRP A 71 10.20 8.67 13.98
CA TRP A 71 10.04 9.32 12.67
C TRP A 71 9.36 8.40 11.67
N ARG A 72 9.74 7.13 11.64
CA ARG A 72 9.11 6.14 10.78
C ARG A 72 7.61 6.02 11.06
N GLU A 73 7.20 5.92 12.32
CA GLU A 73 5.79 5.87 12.70
C GLU A 73 5.06 7.16 12.34
N ALA A 74 5.67 8.33 12.59
CA ALA A 74 5.08 9.61 12.21
C ALA A 74 4.83 9.72 10.71
N PHE A 75 5.81 9.34 9.87
CA PHE A 75 5.62 9.31 8.42
C PHE A 75 4.58 8.28 7.97
N GLY A 76 4.47 7.15 8.67
CA GLY A 76 3.41 6.17 8.44
C GLY A 76 2.01 6.76 8.64
N TRP A 77 1.82 7.49 9.73
CA TRP A 77 0.55 8.20 10.00
C TRP A 77 0.26 9.31 8.98
N ILE A 78 1.26 10.11 8.63
CA ILE A 78 1.12 11.16 7.61
C ILE A 78 0.73 10.54 6.26
N ALA A 79 1.38 9.45 5.85
CA ALA A 79 1.05 8.75 4.61
C ALA A 79 -0.37 8.17 4.64
N GLY A 80 -0.81 7.58 5.77
CA GLY A 80 -2.16 7.07 5.94
C GLY A 80 -3.22 8.17 5.81
N LEU A 81 -3.02 9.31 6.49
CA LEU A 81 -3.91 10.47 6.41
C LEU A 81 -3.92 11.07 5.00
N SER A 82 -2.76 11.19 4.36
CA SER A 82 -2.66 11.69 2.99
C SER A 82 -3.40 10.80 2.00
N ASN A 83 -3.30 9.48 2.15
CA ASN A 83 -4.03 8.53 1.32
C ASN A 83 -5.54 8.63 1.53
N ALA A 84 -6.01 8.79 2.77
CA ALA A 84 -7.42 9.03 3.07
C ALA A 84 -7.90 10.35 2.45
N PHE A 85 -7.13 11.43 2.60
CA PHE A 85 -7.46 12.74 2.01
C PHE A 85 -7.53 12.68 0.47
N LEU A 86 -6.58 12.03 -0.19
CA LEU A 86 -6.62 11.80 -1.63
C LEU A 86 -7.82 10.96 -2.04
N GLY A 87 -8.12 9.88 -1.30
CA GLY A 87 -9.28 9.04 -1.54
C GLY A 87 -10.57 9.84 -1.51
N TYR A 88 -10.86 10.49 -0.39
CA TYR A 88 -12.12 11.22 -0.21
C TYR A 88 -12.18 12.55 -0.97
N GLY A 89 -11.06 13.24 -1.14
CA GLY A 89 -11.00 14.54 -1.80
C GLY A 89 -11.01 14.47 -3.32
N ILE A 90 -10.50 13.38 -3.91
CA ILE A 90 -10.33 13.28 -5.36
C ILE A 90 -11.14 12.12 -5.95
N PHE A 91 -10.99 10.91 -5.43
CA PHE A 91 -11.57 9.72 -6.05
C PHE A 91 -13.01 9.46 -5.64
N PHE A 92 -13.34 9.62 -4.36
CA PHE A 92 -14.66 9.32 -3.80
C PHE A 92 -15.57 10.55 -3.73
N ALA A 93 -15.43 11.47 -4.68
CA ALA A 93 -16.31 12.63 -4.78
C ALA A 93 -17.76 12.19 -5.05
N SER A 94 -18.73 12.86 -4.40
CA SER A 94 -20.15 12.61 -4.61
C SER A 94 -20.55 12.98 -6.02
N THR A 95 -21.26 12.08 -6.70
CA THR A 95 -21.87 12.33 -8.00
C THR A 95 -23.39 12.22 -7.88
N PRO A 96 -24.17 12.80 -8.80
CA PRO A 96 -25.64 12.69 -8.78
C PRO A 96 -26.13 11.23 -8.79
N GLU A 97 -25.36 10.34 -9.43
CA GLU A 97 -25.66 8.91 -9.54
C GLU A 97 -25.22 8.12 -8.30
N TYR A 98 -24.12 8.55 -7.65
CA TYR A 98 -23.58 7.95 -6.44
C TYR A 98 -23.37 9.03 -5.37
N PRO A 99 -24.40 9.34 -4.53
CA PRO A 99 -24.29 10.33 -3.46
C PRO A 99 -23.17 10.01 -2.45
N GLN A 100 -22.86 8.74 -2.28
CA GLN A 100 -21.68 8.27 -1.58
C GLN A 100 -20.67 7.75 -2.63
N GLY A 101 -19.67 8.56 -2.97
CA GLY A 101 -18.72 8.26 -4.03
C GLY A 101 -17.95 6.94 -3.84
N GLN A 102 -17.85 6.44 -2.61
CA GLN A 102 -17.28 5.12 -2.30
C GLN A 102 -18.08 3.94 -2.87
N LEU A 103 -19.37 4.13 -3.15
CA LEU A 103 -20.22 3.11 -3.75
C LEU A 103 -20.09 3.04 -5.27
N ASN A 104 -19.36 3.98 -5.87
CA ASN A 104 -19.05 3.95 -7.29
C ASN A 104 -17.91 2.92 -7.54
N PRO A 105 -18.16 1.80 -8.22
CA PRO A 105 -17.16 0.76 -8.44
C PRO A 105 -16.03 1.21 -9.39
N ASP A 106 -16.28 2.20 -10.26
CA ASP A 106 -15.31 2.63 -11.26
C ASP A 106 -14.15 3.45 -10.69
N VAL A 107 -14.31 4.02 -9.50
CA VAL A 107 -13.28 4.83 -8.85
C VAL A 107 -12.22 4.00 -8.11
N TRP A 108 -12.53 2.75 -7.79
CA TRP A 108 -11.61 1.91 -6.99
C TRP A 108 -10.36 1.51 -7.75
N PHE A 109 -10.50 1.19 -9.04
CA PHE A 109 -9.36 0.79 -9.86
C PHE A 109 -8.33 1.93 -10.07
N PRO A 110 -8.72 3.15 -10.51
CA PRO A 110 -7.77 4.26 -10.60
C PRO A 110 -7.18 4.66 -9.24
N PHE A 111 -7.95 4.58 -8.15
CA PHE A 111 -7.44 4.78 -6.80
C PHE A 111 -6.36 3.75 -6.45
N ALA A 112 -6.62 2.47 -6.70
CA ALA A 112 -5.65 1.39 -6.45
C ALA A 112 -4.40 1.54 -7.32
N LEU A 113 -4.55 1.91 -8.59
CA LEU A 113 -3.42 2.14 -9.49
C LEU A 113 -2.53 3.27 -9.00
N THR A 114 -3.12 4.38 -8.56
CA THR A 114 -2.38 5.51 -7.97
C THR A 114 -1.61 5.07 -6.72
N GLY A 115 -2.26 4.35 -5.82
CA GLY A 115 -1.64 3.81 -4.62
C GLY A 115 -0.48 2.84 -4.93
N ALA A 116 -0.66 1.97 -5.93
CA ALA A 116 0.38 1.04 -6.36
C ALA A 116 1.60 1.77 -6.93
N ILE A 117 1.41 2.81 -7.73
CA ILE A 117 2.51 3.62 -8.28
C ILE A 117 3.31 4.27 -7.14
N VAL A 118 2.63 4.89 -6.17
CA VAL A 118 3.27 5.49 -4.99
C VAL A 118 4.05 4.44 -4.20
N MET A 119 3.46 3.25 -4.00
CA MET A 119 4.12 2.12 -3.34
C MET A 119 5.39 1.68 -4.06
N ILE A 120 5.33 1.49 -5.37
CA ILE A 120 6.48 1.08 -6.20
C ILE A 120 7.61 2.10 -6.08
N ILE A 121 7.31 3.38 -6.26
CA ILE A 121 8.29 4.46 -6.17
C ILE A 121 8.92 4.48 -4.78
N SER A 122 8.11 4.39 -3.71
CA SER A 122 8.59 4.43 -2.33
C SER A 122 9.49 3.25 -1.99
N VAL A 123 9.12 2.04 -2.40
CA VAL A 123 9.92 0.83 -2.15
C VAL A 123 11.22 0.86 -2.93
N LEU A 124 11.19 1.26 -4.20
CA LEU A 124 12.40 1.35 -5.03
C LEU A 124 13.35 2.43 -4.50
N TYR A 125 12.82 3.60 -4.15
CA TYR A 125 13.60 4.70 -3.60
C TYR A 125 14.26 4.31 -2.27
N SER A 126 13.49 3.75 -1.34
CA SER A 126 14.01 3.28 -0.05
C SER A 126 15.05 2.17 -0.20
N SER A 127 14.79 1.22 -1.11
CA SER A 127 15.74 0.13 -1.38
C SER A 127 17.03 0.62 -2.04
N TYR A 128 16.94 1.63 -2.92
CA TYR A 128 18.11 2.23 -3.56
C TYR A 128 18.97 2.99 -2.55
N LEU A 129 18.36 3.81 -1.69
CA LEU A 129 19.09 4.51 -0.62
C LEU A 129 19.78 3.55 0.34
N SER A 130 19.11 2.45 0.69
CA SER A 130 19.70 1.40 1.53
C SER A 130 20.97 0.78 0.92
N LEU A 131 21.06 0.67 -0.41
CA LEU A 131 22.25 0.16 -1.10
C LEU A 131 23.44 1.15 -1.09
N ILE A 132 23.18 2.44 -1.10
CA ILE A 132 24.24 3.46 -1.14
C ILE A 132 24.93 3.61 0.22
N HIS A 133 24.23 3.25 1.31
CA HIS A 133 24.73 3.39 2.68
C HIS A 133 25.34 2.11 3.27
N ILE A 134 25.40 1.02 2.52
CA ILE A 134 26.14 -0.20 2.86
C ILE A 134 27.53 -0.14 2.21
#